data_3ab18c32c3362bb922f9b230daa80cdc
#
_entry.id   3ab18c32c3362bb922f9b230daa80cdc
#
_cell.length_a   1.000
_cell.length_b   1.000
_cell.length_c   1.000
_cell.angle_alpha   90.00
_cell.angle_beta   90.00
_cell.angle_gamma   90.00
#
_symmetry.space_group_name_H-M   'P 1'
#
loop_
_entity.id
_entity.type
_entity.pdbx_description
1 polymer ?
#
loop_
_entity_poly.entity_id
_entity_poly.type
_entity_poly.pdbx_seq_one_letter_code
_entity_poly.pdbx_strand_id
1 'polypeptide(L)'
;METEQPHQLSKQQRYELRQQEKKKMDSGRERKRLMHTIKVWTGTVLVIGASGYGLYYLASRPEKLRPGETFPILGRDHISVGATHPPYNSNPPTSGSHYADPAGWGVYQKELPDEQLIHNLEHGGIWISYKDIDEKTKSDLEVIGKRYPGSVVVSPRPANDAMIVLAAWGRLEKLERFDETKVIDFIDANKNKSPEPLAR
;
A
#
# COMPACT_ATOMS: atom_id res chain seq x y z
N MET A 1 39.40 -85.07 -20.63
CA MET A 1 38.72 -83.80 -20.94
C MET A 1 37.26 -84.07 -20.76
N GLU A 2 36.75 -83.77 -19.59
CA GLU A 2 35.32 -83.93 -19.23
C GLU A 2 34.59 -82.62 -19.56
N THR A 3 33.70 -82.69 -20.55
CA THR A 3 32.90 -81.51 -20.96
C THR A 3 31.74 -81.45 -20.01
N GLU A 4 31.78 -80.53 -19.04
CA GLU A 4 30.62 -80.17 -18.21
C GLU A 4 29.46 -79.65 -19.09
N GLN A 5 28.39 -80.42 -19.12
CA GLN A 5 27.12 -79.98 -19.78
C GLN A 5 26.48 -78.93 -18.93
N PRO A 6 26.03 -77.82 -19.49
CA PRO A 6 25.35 -76.81 -18.70
C PRO A 6 24.02 -77.34 -18.13
N HIS A 7 23.92 -77.35 -16.83
CA HIS A 7 22.77 -77.84 -16.07
C HIS A 7 21.51 -77.06 -16.45
N GLN A 8 20.64 -77.58 -17.32
CA GLN A 8 19.38 -76.95 -17.72
C GLN A 8 18.43 -76.95 -16.53
N LEU A 9 18.09 -75.73 -16.05
CA LEU A 9 17.13 -75.52 -14.99
C LEU A 9 15.78 -76.19 -15.34
N SER A 10 15.17 -76.89 -14.36
CA SER A 10 13.82 -77.48 -14.51
C SER A 10 12.75 -76.41 -14.81
N LYS A 11 11.60 -76.80 -15.41
CA LYS A 11 10.45 -75.86 -15.68
C LYS A 11 10.04 -75.13 -14.41
N GLN A 12 10.09 -75.78 -13.27
CA GLN A 12 9.69 -75.23 -11.97
C GLN A 12 10.68 -74.19 -11.46
N GLN A 13 11.95 -74.44 -11.57
CA GLN A 13 13.02 -73.51 -11.21
C GLN A 13 12.98 -72.23 -12.09
N ARG A 14 12.72 -72.37 -13.41
CA ARG A 14 12.55 -71.21 -14.29
C ARG A 14 11.29 -70.41 -13.95
N TYR A 15 10.22 -71.05 -13.54
CA TYR A 15 9.00 -70.36 -13.09
C TYR A 15 9.25 -69.57 -11.80
N GLU A 16 9.90 -70.14 -10.81
CA GLU A 16 10.25 -69.51 -9.53
C GLU A 16 11.20 -68.32 -9.74
N LEU A 17 12.23 -68.46 -10.58
CA LEU A 17 13.12 -67.38 -10.93
C LEU A 17 12.35 -66.19 -11.58
N ARG A 18 11.46 -66.45 -12.53
CA ARG A 18 10.65 -65.40 -13.14
C ARG A 18 9.71 -64.72 -12.16
N GLN A 19 9.17 -65.45 -11.20
CA GLN A 19 8.33 -64.88 -10.13
C GLN A 19 9.17 -64.01 -9.19
N GLN A 20 10.37 -64.40 -8.84
CA GLN A 20 11.30 -63.62 -8.02
C GLN A 20 11.75 -62.33 -8.73
N GLU A 21 12.11 -62.45 -10.02
CA GLU A 21 12.46 -61.26 -10.83
C GLU A 21 11.31 -60.30 -10.95
N LYS A 22 10.08 -60.79 -11.20
CA LYS A 22 8.86 -59.98 -11.27
C LYS A 22 8.62 -59.24 -9.94
N LYS A 23 8.68 -59.96 -8.81
CA LYS A 23 8.54 -59.34 -7.47
C LYS A 23 9.62 -58.28 -7.21
N LYS A 24 10.88 -58.51 -7.60
CA LYS A 24 11.96 -57.51 -7.46
C LYS A 24 11.70 -56.27 -8.34
N MET A 25 11.21 -56.45 -9.57
CA MET A 25 10.91 -55.36 -10.47
C MET A 25 9.71 -54.54 -9.97
N ASP A 26 8.65 -55.20 -9.48
CA ASP A 26 7.45 -54.53 -8.96
C ASP A 26 7.79 -53.73 -7.69
N SER A 27 8.53 -54.30 -6.75
CA SER A 27 8.99 -53.57 -5.54
C SER A 27 9.88 -52.37 -5.89
N GLY A 28 10.71 -52.47 -6.90
CA GLY A 28 11.54 -51.38 -7.40
C GLY A 28 10.70 -50.24 -8.02
N ARG A 29 9.62 -50.59 -8.74
CA ARG A 29 8.69 -49.63 -9.31
C ARG A 29 7.87 -48.93 -8.23
N GLU A 30 7.36 -49.68 -7.26
CA GLU A 30 6.61 -49.11 -6.11
C GLU A 30 7.46 -48.15 -5.29
N ARG A 31 8.71 -48.51 -4.99
CA ARG A 31 9.66 -47.65 -4.29
C ARG A 31 9.92 -46.34 -5.06
N LYS A 32 10.11 -46.43 -6.39
CA LYS A 32 10.29 -45.22 -7.23
C LYS A 32 9.06 -44.33 -7.22
N ARG A 33 7.84 -44.90 -7.33
CA ARG A 33 6.57 -44.16 -7.25
C ARG A 33 6.42 -43.46 -5.89
N LEU A 34 6.67 -44.19 -4.79
CA LEU A 34 6.60 -43.65 -3.43
C LEU A 34 7.61 -42.48 -3.26
N MET A 35 8.85 -42.66 -3.68
CA MET A 35 9.85 -41.60 -3.60
C MET A 35 9.49 -40.36 -4.44
N HIS A 36 8.91 -40.59 -5.62
CA HIS A 36 8.41 -39.46 -6.46
C HIS A 36 7.27 -38.74 -5.76
N THR A 37 6.29 -39.48 -5.22
CA THR A 37 5.16 -38.89 -4.47
C THR A 37 5.65 -38.07 -3.27
N ILE A 38 6.59 -38.64 -2.48
CA ILE A 38 7.17 -37.90 -1.33
C ILE A 38 7.86 -36.62 -1.80
N LYS A 39 8.67 -36.67 -2.87
CA LYS A 39 9.33 -35.47 -3.40
C LYS A 39 8.36 -34.41 -3.83
N VAL A 40 7.28 -34.78 -4.53
CA VAL A 40 6.23 -33.84 -4.97
C VAL A 40 5.54 -33.22 -3.77
N TRP A 41 5.09 -34.02 -2.81
CA TRP A 41 4.43 -33.49 -1.61
C TRP A 41 5.34 -32.60 -0.77
N THR A 42 6.61 -33.00 -0.59
CA THR A 42 7.60 -32.16 0.12
C THR A 42 7.80 -30.82 -0.59
N GLY A 43 7.94 -30.83 -1.92
CA GLY A 43 8.04 -29.62 -2.72
C GLY A 43 6.81 -28.72 -2.58
N THR A 44 5.60 -29.32 -2.65
CA THR A 44 4.33 -28.58 -2.49
C THR A 44 4.22 -27.92 -1.11
N VAL A 45 4.53 -28.67 -0.03
CA VAL A 45 4.50 -28.13 1.34
C VAL A 45 5.49 -26.97 1.52
N LEU A 46 6.70 -27.09 0.95
CA LEU A 46 7.69 -26.01 1.00
C LEU A 46 7.21 -24.75 0.27
N VAL A 47 6.60 -24.90 -0.91
CA VAL A 47 6.06 -23.75 -1.66
C VAL A 47 4.92 -23.09 -0.89
N ILE A 48 3.98 -23.85 -0.35
CA ILE A 48 2.88 -23.32 0.46
C ILE A 48 3.41 -22.60 1.71
N GLY A 49 4.37 -23.22 2.40
CA GLY A 49 5.00 -22.64 3.60
C GLY A 49 5.73 -21.32 3.29
N ALA A 50 6.53 -21.30 2.21
CA ALA A 50 7.24 -20.10 1.78
C ALA A 50 6.27 -18.97 1.36
N SER A 51 5.20 -19.31 0.63
CA SER A 51 4.17 -18.35 0.22
C SER A 51 3.41 -17.79 1.43
N GLY A 52 3.00 -18.65 2.36
CA GLY A 52 2.33 -18.26 3.60
C GLY A 52 3.22 -17.36 4.47
N TYR A 53 4.50 -17.71 4.62
CA TYR A 53 5.46 -16.88 5.35
C TYR A 53 5.70 -15.54 4.66
N GLY A 54 5.81 -15.51 3.33
CA GLY A 54 5.95 -14.28 2.55
C GLY A 54 4.76 -13.33 2.74
N LEU A 55 3.53 -13.87 2.67
CA LEU A 55 2.30 -13.09 2.92
C LEU A 55 2.24 -12.59 4.38
N TYR A 56 2.57 -13.45 5.35
CA TYR A 56 2.64 -13.07 6.76
C TYR A 56 3.66 -11.95 6.98
N TYR A 57 4.86 -12.07 6.40
CA TYR A 57 5.92 -11.07 6.52
C TYR A 57 5.51 -9.72 5.91
N LEU A 58 4.83 -9.72 4.76
CA LEU A 58 4.30 -8.50 4.14
C LEU A 58 3.19 -7.86 4.99
N ALA A 59 2.29 -8.66 5.54
CA ALA A 59 1.19 -8.18 6.39
C ALA A 59 1.67 -7.71 7.77
N SER A 60 2.78 -8.26 8.28
CA SER A 60 3.33 -7.92 9.60
C SER A 60 4.29 -6.72 9.58
N ARG A 61 4.52 -6.12 8.41
CA ARG A 61 5.36 -4.91 8.34
C ARG A 61 4.66 -3.80 9.14
N PRO A 62 5.35 -3.16 10.11
CA PRO A 62 4.78 -2.03 10.81
C PRO A 62 4.44 -0.95 9.78
N GLU A 63 3.24 -0.41 9.86
CA GLU A 63 2.84 0.72 9.03
C GLU A 63 3.82 1.87 9.31
N LYS A 64 4.44 2.41 8.25
CA LYS A 64 5.37 3.53 8.37
C LYS A 64 4.61 4.68 9.04
N LEU A 65 5.11 5.19 10.16
CA LEU A 65 4.49 6.35 10.82
C LEU A 65 4.34 7.47 9.78
N ARG A 66 3.09 7.85 9.52
CA ARG A 66 2.80 8.94 8.58
C ARG A 66 3.16 10.27 9.22
N PRO A 67 3.86 11.17 8.52
CA PRO A 67 4.18 12.50 9.04
C PRO A 67 2.91 13.30 9.36
N GLY A 68 3.03 14.26 10.26
CA GLY A 68 1.96 15.13 10.73
C GLY A 68 1.23 14.62 11.97
N GLU A 69 0.61 15.55 12.69
CA GLU A 69 -0.23 15.32 13.85
C GLU A 69 -1.61 14.81 13.43
N THR A 70 -2.20 13.92 14.23
CA THR A 70 -3.54 13.35 13.96
C THR A 70 -4.60 14.11 14.74
N PHE A 71 -5.69 14.47 14.06
CA PHE A 71 -6.85 15.12 14.64
C PHE A 71 -8.09 14.23 14.59
N PRO A 72 -8.97 14.27 15.60
CA PRO A 72 -10.25 13.57 15.57
C PRO A 72 -11.09 14.00 14.37
N ILE A 73 -11.74 13.05 13.72
CA ILE A 73 -12.61 13.30 12.57
C ILE A 73 -13.95 13.90 13.06
N LEU A 74 -14.34 15.07 12.52
CA LEU A 74 -15.56 15.78 12.87
C LEU A 74 -16.79 15.44 11.99
N GLY A 75 -16.70 14.37 11.20
CA GLY A 75 -17.77 13.99 10.27
C GLY A 75 -17.49 14.38 8.82
N ARG A 76 -18.50 14.23 7.96
CA ARG A 76 -18.43 14.43 6.49
C ARG A 76 -19.71 15.06 5.94
N ASP A 77 -20.38 15.86 6.71
CA ASP A 77 -21.66 16.43 6.31
C ASP A 77 -21.47 17.51 5.25
N HIS A 78 -22.15 17.36 4.11
CA HIS A 78 -22.22 18.40 3.11
C HIS A 78 -23.15 19.52 3.54
N ILE A 79 -22.70 20.76 3.42
CA ILE A 79 -23.46 21.96 3.74
C ILE A 79 -23.55 22.88 2.53
N SER A 80 -24.58 23.72 2.50
CA SER A 80 -24.71 24.77 1.49
C SER A 80 -23.67 25.87 1.68
N VAL A 81 -23.26 26.53 0.59
CA VAL A 81 -22.33 27.66 0.65
C VAL A 81 -22.87 28.74 1.58
N GLY A 82 -22.05 29.14 2.55
CA GLY A 82 -22.39 30.13 3.56
C GLY A 82 -23.27 29.65 4.73
N ALA A 83 -23.54 28.34 4.80
CA ALA A 83 -24.22 27.76 5.96
C ALA A 83 -23.30 27.78 7.20
N THR A 84 -23.89 27.92 8.37
CA THR A 84 -23.15 27.82 9.66
C THR A 84 -22.92 26.37 10.02
N HIS A 85 -21.80 26.10 10.67
CA HIS A 85 -21.42 24.77 11.14
C HIS A 85 -20.71 24.89 12.51
N PRO A 86 -20.55 23.78 13.25
CA PRO A 86 -19.74 23.76 14.47
C PRO A 86 -18.28 24.14 14.16
N PRO A 87 -17.55 24.71 15.14
CA PRO A 87 -16.13 25.05 14.94
C PRO A 87 -15.27 23.81 14.65
N TYR A 88 -14.28 23.99 13.79
CA TYR A 88 -13.29 22.97 13.51
C TYR A 88 -12.31 22.78 14.66
N ASN A 89 -11.67 21.60 14.72
CA ASN A 89 -10.73 21.22 15.79
C ASN A 89 -9.25 21.34 15.38
N SER A 90 -8.98 21.84 14.18
CA SER A 90 -7.61 22.08 13.68
C SER A 90 -7.56 23.35 12.83
N ASN A 91 -6.35 23.90 12.64
CA ASN A 91 -6.11 25.09 11.82
C ASN A 91 -4.92 24.87 10.86
N PRO A 92 -5.17 24.72 9.53
CA PRO A 92 -6.48 24.61 8.86
C PRO A 92 -7.27 23.38 9.28
N PRO A 93 -8.59 23.34 8.95
CA PRO A 93 -9.41 22.16 9.23
C PRO A 93 -8.99 20.97 8.38
N THR A 94 -9.11 19.77 8.98
CA THR A 94 -8.75 18.51 8.32
C THR A 94 -9.93 17.56 8.10
N SER A 95 -11.11 17.93 8.62
CA SER A 95 -12.38 17.19 8.47
C SER A 95 -13.52 18.04 9.02
N GLY A 96 -14.76 17.61 8.82
CA GLY A 96 -15.96 18.26 9.33
C GLY A 96 -16.93 18.66 8.21
N SER A 97 -17.91 19.49 8.56
CA SER A 97 -18.91 20.00 7.59
C SER A 97 -18.24 20.79 6.47
N HIS A 98 -18.59 20.49 5.24
CA HIS A 98 -17.93 21.07 4.07
C HIS A 98 -18.87 21.19 2.86
N TYR A 99 -18.46 21.94 1.82
CA TYR A 99 -19.27 22.11 0.62
C TYR A 99 -19.31 20.86 -0.22
N ALA A 100 -20.43 20.64 -0.93
CA ALA A 100 -20.60 19.49 -1.82
C ALA A 100 -19.68 19.51 -3.06
N ASP A 101 -19.20 20.69 -3.47
CA ASP A 101 -18.34 20.87 -4.64
C ASP A 101 -16.89 21.12 -4.18
N PRO A 102 -15.93 20.22 -4.47
CA PRO A 102 -14.52 20.44 -4.18
C PRO A 102 -13.92 21.55 -5.06
N ALA A 103 -12.77 22.07 -4.64
CA ALA A 103 -11.96 22.92 -5.51
C ALA A 103 -11.28 22.07 -6.61
N GLY A 104 -10.98 22.71 -7.74
CA GLY A 104 -10.07 22.08 -8.74
C GLY A 104 -8.69 21.82 -8.13
N TRP A 105 -8.02 20.75 -8.58
CA TRP A 105 -6.64 20.52 -8.20
C TRP A 105 -5.71 21.56 -8.81
N GLY A 106 -4.67 21.95 -8.09
CA GLY A 106 -3.64 22.83 -8.61
C GLY A 106 -3.28 24.01 -7.69
N VAL A 107 -2.72 25.04 -8.28
CA VAL A 107 -2.15 26.19 -7.58
C VAL A 107 -3.06 27.39 -7.71
N TYR A 108 -3.39 27.99 -6.59
CA TYR A 108 -4.25 29.18 -6.49
C TYR A 108 -3.46 30.39 -5.99
N GLN A 109 -3.76 31.55 -6.55
CA GLN A 109 -3.17 32.83 -6.13
C GLN A 109 -4.04 33.58 -5.13
N LYS A 110 -5.23 33.06 -4.83
CA LYS A 110 -6.19 33.61 -3.87
C LYS A 110 -6.59 32.52 -2.87
N GLU A 111 -6.94 32.95 -1.68
CA GLU A 111 -7.55 32.10 -0.67
C GLU A 111 -8.82 31.44 -1.18
N LEU A 112 -9.02 30.19 -0.80
CA LEU A 112 -10.25 29.43 -1.05
C LEU A 112 -10.96 29.20 0.28
N PRO A 113 -12.31 28.97 0.28
CA PRO A 113 -13.02 28.59 1.49
C PRO A 113 -12.47 27.28 2.08
N ASP A 114 -12.28 27.25 3.38
CA ASP A 114 -11.83 26.05 4.10
C ASP A 114 -12.79 24.88 3.83
N GLU A 115 -14.09 25.14 3.84
CA GLU A 115 -15.14 24.14 3.60
C GLU A 115 -15.03 23.50 2.22
N GLN A 116 -14.57 24.23 1.21
CA GLN A 116 -14.35 23.68 -0.12
C GLN A 116 -13.13 22.76 -0.15
N LEU A 117 -12.08 23.13 0.57
CA LEU A 117 -10.82 22.38 0.60
C LEU A 117 -10.90 21.11 1.46
N ILE A 118 -11.74 21.09 2.51
CA ILE A 118 -12.04 19.88 3.26
C ILE A 118 -12.57 18.77 2.34
N HIS A 119 -13.39 19.11 1.35
CA HIS A 119 -13.89 18.14 0.37
C HIS A 119 -12.74 17.52 -0.46
N ASN A 120 -11.75 18.32 -0.86
CA ASN A 120 -10.55 17.79 -1.50
C ASN A 120 -9.80 16.82 -0.59
N LEU A 121 -9.71 17.09 0.73
CA LEU A 121 -9.09 16.18 1.70
C LEU A 121 -9.90 14.88 1.83
N GLU A 122 -11.24 14.94 1.83
CA GLU A 122 -12.10 13.75 1.85
C GLU A 122 -11.87 12.86 0.63
N HIS A 123 -11.60 13.44 -0.53
CA HIS A 123 -11.24 12.73 -1.75
C HIS A 123 -9.77 12.27 -1.79
N GLY A 124 -9.05 12.37 -0.68
CA GLY A 124 -7.67 11.88 -0.56
C GLY A 124 -6.61 12.85 -1.04
N GLY A 125 -6.97 14.08 -1.29
CA GLY A 125 -6.03 15.13 -1.66
C GLY A 125 -5.22 15.66 -0.48
N ILE A 126 -4.22 16.47 -0.84
CA ILE A 126 -3.38 17.21 0.08
C ILE A 126 -3.59 18.71 -0.18
N TRP A 127 -3.82 19.43 0.88
CA TRP A 127 -3.87 20.89 0.84
C TRP A 127 -2.59 21.47 1.46
N ILE A 128 -1.85 22.22 0.66
CA ILE A 128 -0.68 23.01 1.08
C ILE A 128 -1.13 24.45 1.18
N SER A 129 -1.30 24.96 2.38
CA SER A 129 -1.63 26.34 2.64
C SER A 129 -0.41 27.12 3.14
N TYR A 130 -0.34 28.41 2.80
CA TYR A 130 0.77 29.25 3.21
C TYR A 130 0.37 30.68 3.54
N LYS A 131 1.18 31.34 4.37
CA LYS A 131 1.13 32.79 4.63
C LYS A 131 2.52 33.36 4.80
N ASP A 132 2.71 34.64 4.56
CA ASP A 132 3.92 35.42 4.85
C ASP A 132 5.23 34.78 4.37
N ILE A 133 5.19 34.13 3.18
CA ILE A 133 6.36 33.50 2.54
C ILE A 133 6.93 34.40 1.46
N ASP A 134 8.21 34.22 1.18
CA ASP A 134 8.88 34.90 0.07
C ASP A 134 8.52 34.30 -1.31
N GLU A 135 8.78 35.06 -2.38
CA GLU A 135 8.46 34.64 -3.75
C GLU A 135 9.19 33.35 -4.16
N LYS A 136 10.40 33.09 -3.63
CA LYS A 136 11.11 31.86 -3.90
C LYS A 136 10.38 30.66 -3.33
N THR A 137 10.04 30.72 -2.05
CA THR A 137 9.26 29.67 -1.36
C THR A 137 7.92 29.43 -2.04
N LYS A 138 7.23 30.52 -2.46
CA LYS A 138 5.98 30.41 -3.21
C LYS A 138 6.17 29.66 -4.52
N SER A 139 7.21 30.02 -5.28
CA SER A 139 7.56 29.34 -6.54
C SER A 139 7.88 27.86 -6.33
N ASP A 140 8.62 27.53 -5.27
CA ASP A 140 8.96 26.14 -4.93
C ASP A 140 7.68 25.33 -4.61
N LEU A 141 6.74 25.88 -3.84
CA LEU A 141 5.43 25.25 -3.56
C LEU A 141 4.58 25.09 -4.84
N GLU A 142 4.61 26.07 -5.73
CA GLU A 142 3.91 25.99 -7.04
C GLU A 142 4.46 24.85 -7.90
N VAL A 143 5.79 24.66 -7.92
CA VAL A 143 6.44 23.55 -8.63
C VAL A 143 5.95 22.22 -8.07
N ILE A 144 5.89 22.08 -6.74
CA ILE A 144 5.36 20.88 -6.10
C ILE A 144 3.88 20.68 -6.48
N GLY A 145 3.03 21.70 -6.36
CA GLY A 145 1.63 21.60 -6.74
C GLY A 145 1.41 21.13 -8.19
N LYS A 146 2.25 21.61 -9.11
CA LYS A 146 2.23 21.18 -10.53
C LYS A 146 2.76 19.75 -10.74
N ARG A 147 3.59 19.25 -9.86
CA ARG A 147 4.08 17.83 -9.89
C ARG A 147 2.97 16.82 -9.54
N TYR A 148 1.95 17.25 -8.77
CA TYR A 148 0.84 16.42 -8.32
C TYR A 148 -0.54 16.93 -8.81
N PRO A 149 -0.78 17.00 -10.13
CA PRO A 149 -1.88 17.76 -10.73
C PRO A 149 -3.30 17.23 -10.40
N GLY A 150 -3.39 16.01 -9.87
CA GLY A 150 -4.67 15.37 -9.56
C GLY A 150 -4.88 15.11 -8.06
N SER A 151 -4.03 15.68 -7.20
CA SER A 151 -4.05 15.34 -5.78
C SER A 151 -3.60 16.43 -4.81
N VAL A 152 -3.09 17.54 -5.31
CA VAL A 152 -2.61 18.63 -4.47
C VAL A 152 -3.31 19.93 -4.81
N VAL A 153 -3.71 20.67 -3.78
CA VAL A 153 -4.11 22.08 -3.85
C VAL A 153 -3.09 22.91 -3.10
N VAL A 154 -2.57 23.96 -3.72
CA VAL A 154 -1.70 24.96 -3.10
C VAL A 154 -2.42 26.29 -3.10
N SER A 155 -2.60 26.93 -1.94
CA SER A 155 -3.27 28.23 -1.85
C SER A 155 -2.75 29.08 -0.70
N PRO A 156 -2.78 30.41 -0.82
CA PRO A 156 -2.60 31.28 0.33
C PRO A 156 -3.72 31.09 1.35
N ARG A 157 -3.41 31.20 2.63
CA ARG A 157 -4.37 31.20 3.73
C ARG A 157 -3.85 32.05 4.89
N PRO A 158 -4.26 33.33 4.97
CA PRO A 158 -3.80 34.26 6.01
C PRO A 158 -4.11 33.80 7.44
N ALA A 159 -5.17 32.98 7.62
CA ALA A 159 -5.59 32.44 8.91
C ALA A 159 -4.68 31.32 9.45
N ASN A 160 -3.65 30.88 8.73
CA ASN A 160 -2.69 29.91 9.23
C ASN A 160 -1.99 30.43 10.50
N ASP A 161 -1.57 29.52 11.37
CA ASP A 161 -0.75 29.79 12.55
C ASP A 161 0.73 29.39 12.37
N ALA A 162 1.10 28.93 11.17
CA ALA A 162 2.47 28.67 10.72
C ALA A 162 2.64 29.17 9.28
N MET A 163 3.90 29.35 8.80
CA MET A 163 4.18 29.85 7.45
C MET A 163 3.66 28.92 6.36
N ILE A 164 3.80 27.62 6.54
CA ILE A 164 3.33 26.59 5.62
C ILE A 164 2.61 25.53 6.44
N VAL A 165 1.43 25.10 6.01
CA VAL A 165 0.69 24.03 6.64
C VAL A 165 0.26 23.01 5.59
N LEU A 166 0.58 21.76 5.87
CA LEU A 166 0.24 20.59 5.05
C LEU A 166 -0.94 19.88 5.70
N ALA A 167 -2.06 19.80 5.01
CA ALA A 167 -3.27 19.15 5.51
C ALA A 167 -3.65 17.95 4.62
N ALA A 168 -4.05 16.87 5.27
CA ALA A 168 -4.70 15.71 4.72
C ALA A 168 -5.91 15.35 5.59
N TRP A 169 -6.74 14.41 5.20
CA TRP A 169 -7.89 14.00 6.00
C TRP A 169 -7.48 13.53 7.41
N GLY A 170 -7.92 14.27 8.43
CA GLY A 170 -7.61 14.00 9.84
C GLY A 170 -6.14 14.15 10.22
N ARG A 171 -5.31 14.82 9.41
CA ARG A 171 -3.89 14.98 9.68
C ARG A 171 -3.34 16.31 9.18
N LEU A 172 -2.40 16.88 9.96
CA LEU A 172 -1.84 18.19 9.68
C LEU A 172 -0.37 18.24 10.12
N GLU A 173 0.47 18.90 9.30
CA GLU A 173 1.86 19.24 9.65
C GLU A 173 2.13 20.72 9.43
N LYS A 174 2.74 21.37 10.42
CA LYS A 174 3.10 22.78 10.39
C LYS A 174 4.60 22.94 10.15
N LEU A 175 4.96 23.82 9.23
CA LEU A 175 6.34 24.12 8.90
C LEU A 175 6.61 25.61 9.06
N GLU A 176 7.62 25.97 9.87
CA GLU A 176 8.07 27.36 10.05
C GLU A 176 8.97 27.85 8.91
N ARG A 177 9.39 26.95 8.04
CA ARG A 177 10.17 27.23 6.82
C ARG A 177 9.94 26.14 5.79
N PHE A 178 10.16 26.47 4.53
CA PHE A 178 10.08 25.50 3.45
C PHE A 178 11.12 24.38 3.60
N ASP A 179 10.65 23.15 3.47
CA ASP A 179 11.46 21.93 3.44
C ASP A 179 10.83 20.98 2.41
N GLU A 180 11.41 20.90 1.22
CA GLU A 180 10.89 20.12 0.11
C GLU A 180 10.72 18.65 0.48
N THR A 181 11.68 18.08 1.21
CA THR A 181 11.65 16.67 1.62
C THR A 181 10.44 16.39 2.51
N LYS A 182 10.19 17.24 3.52
CA LYS A 182 9.04 17.11 4.40
C LYS A 182 7.72 17.23 3.65
N VAL A 183 7.63 18.19 2.72
CA VAL A 183 6.43 18.39 1.91
C VAL A 183 6.14 17.16 1.06
N ILE A 184 7.15 16.60 0.37
CA ILE A 184 7.00 15.41 -0.45
C ILE A 184 6.68 14.18 0.40
N ASP A 185 7.38 13.97 1.51
CA ASP A 185 7.12 12.86 2.43
C ASP A 185 5.70 12.90 2.98
N PHE A 186 5.19 14.11 3.31
CA PHE A 186 3.80 14.27 3.76
C PHE A 186 2.80 13.92 2.66
N ILE A 187 3.02 14.40 1.42
CA ILE A 187 2.15 14.09 0.28
C ILE A 187 2.11 12.58 0.05
N ASP A 188 3.27 11.95 -0.10
CA ASP A 188 3.36 10.53 -0.47
C ASP A 188 2.81 9.61 0.63
N ALA A 189 2.96 9.98 1.90
CA ALA A 189 2.47 9.20 3.02
C ALA A 189 0.96 9.36 3.27
N ASN A 190 0.37 10.52 2.93
CA ASN A 190 -1.00 10.87 3.31
C ASN A 190 -1.99 10.90 2.12
N LYS A 191 -1.50 10.99 0.87
CA LYS A 191 -2.37 10.94 -0.31
C LYS A 191 -3.21 9.66 -0.33
N ASN A 192 -4.50 9.78 -0.64
CA ASN A 192 -5.47 8.67 -0.66
C ASN A 192 -5.63 7.91 0.68
N LYS A 193 -5.31 8.57 1.80
CA LYS A 193 -5.57 8.05 3.15
C LYS A 193 -6.82 8.74 3.75
N SER A 194 -7.93 8.61 3.05
CA SER A 194 -9.21 9.27 3.33
C SER A 194 -10.37 8.32 3.11
N PRO A 195 -11.62 8.70 3.48
CA PRO A 195 -12.81 7.87 3.25
C PRO A 195 -13.10 7.60 1.77
N GLU A 196 -12.80 8.57 0.90
CA GLU A 196 -13.10 8.51 -0.53
C GLU A 196 -11.84 8.78 -1.38
N PRO A 197 -10.94 7.78 -1.51
CA PRO A 197 -9.63 7.97 -2.13
C PRO A 197 -9.72 8.08 -3.66
N LEU A 198 -9.96 9.29 -4.18
CA LEU A 198 -10.11 9.62 -5.61
C LEU A 198 -8.94 10.45 -6.17
N ALA A 199 -8.00 10.91 -5.35
CA ALA A 199 -6.83 11.69 -5.77
C ALA A 199 -5.89 10.85 -6.66
N ARG A 200 -5.36 11.45 -7.75
CA ARG A 200 -4.55 10.79 -8.80
C ARG A 200 -3.13 11.31 -8.85
#